data_90016be278e716980b190daf8c6fe626
#
_entry.id   90016be278e716980b190daf8c6fe626
#
_cell.length_a   1.000
_cell.length_b   1.000
_cell.length_c   1.000
_cell.angle_alpha   90.00
_cell.angle_beta   90.00
_cell.angle_gamma   90.00
#
_symmetry.space_group_name_H-M   'P 1'
#
loop_
_entity.id
_entity.type
_entity.pdbx_description
1 polymer ?
#
loop_
_entity_poly.entity_id
_entity_poly.type
_entity_poly.pdbx_seq_one_letter_code
_entity_poly.pdbx_strand_id
1 'polypeptide(L)'
;MSGYTGRLLDGIAGVLVTAGIGIFDPDTVITDPDTGIFRGVMPDSPDRAIGLTAYPVEDTDLTDAITGVQIRMRAGRDPDVIDDMQDAVFDALHNRQHYDCGGLHVALSYRQSQAWIGQDAHSRMELTANYYFRTVRSGSHLND
;
A
#
# COMPACT_ATOMS: atom_id res chain seq x y z
N MET A 1 -3.23 -5.83 -19.24
CA MET A 1 -4.39 -5.15 -18.58
C MET A 1 -4.61 -5.77 -17.22
N SER A 2 -4.78 -4.93 -16.22
CA SER A 2 -4.99 -5.39 -14.84
C SER A 2 -6.47 -5.37 -14.48
N GLY A 3 -6.90 -6.35 -13.68
CA GLY A 3 -8.21 -6.34 -13.06
C GLY A 3 -8.27 -5.39 -11.86
N TYR A 4 -9.33 -5.51 -11.08
CA TYR A 4 -9.59 -4.64 -9.93
C TYR A 4 -8.41 -4.56 -8.95
N THR A 5 -7.92 -5.72 -8.48
CA THR A 5 -6.86 -5.77 -7.46
C THR A 5 -5.57 -5.14 -7.97
N GLY A 6 -5.16 -5.48 -9.18
CA GLY A 6 -3.95 -4.88 -9.77
C GLY A 6 -4.07 -3.37 -9.94
N ARG A 7 -5.23 -2.89 -10.38
CA ARG A 7 -5.50 -1.45 -10.53
C ARG A 7 -5.45 -0.73 -9.19
N LEU A 8 -6.05 -1.33 -8.15
CA LEU A 8 -6.02 -0.74 -6.81
C LEU A 8 -4.58 -0.64 -6.29
N LEU A 9 -3.81 -1.71 -6.38
CA LEU A 9 -2.43 -1.72 -5.89
C LEU A 9 -1.53 -0.76 -6.67
N ASP A 10 -1.64 -0.74 -8.00
CA ASP A 10 -0.89 0.22 -8.83
C ASP A 10 -1.30 1.65 -8.51
N GLY A 11 -2.58 1.89 -8.27
CA GLY A 11 -3.10 3.19 -7.88
C GLY A 11 -2.57 3.66 -6.54
N ILE A 12 -2.53 2.78 -5.54
CA ILE A 12 -1.95 3.08 -4.22
C ILE A 12 -0.46 3.40 -4.36
N ALA A 13 0.27 2.59 -5.12
CA ALA A 13 1.68 2.87 -5.40
C ALA A 13 1.86 4.26 -6.02
N GLY A 14 1.00 4.64 -6.96
CA GLY A 14 1.01 5.96 -7.58
C GLY A 14 0.75 7.09 -6.59
N VAL A 15 -0.18 6.90 -5.66
CA VAL A 15 -0.44 7.87 -4.57
C VAL A 15 0.81 8.07 -3.71
N LEU A 16 1.47 6.98 -3.35
CA LEU A 16 2.68 7.04 -2.53
C LEU A 16 3.84 7.71 -3.28
N VAL A 17 3.99 7.43 -4.57
CA VAL A 17 5.00 8.10 -5.42
C VAL A 17 4.73 9.60 -5.50
N THR A 18 3.49 10.00 -5.73
CA THR A 18 3.09 11.42 -5.80
C THR A 18 3.35 12.13 -4.48
N ALA A 19 3.20 11.42 -3.37
CA ALA A 19 3.50 11.95 -2.03
C ALA A 19 5.01 12.02 -1.73
N GLY A 20 5.87 11.56 -2.65
CA GLY A 20 7.31 11.58 -2.48
C GLY A 20 7.86 10.49 -1.57
N ILE A 21 7.09 9.42 -1.34
CA ILE A 21 7.48 8.38 -0.38
C ILE A 21 8.47 7.38 -0.98
N GLY A 22 8.35 7.08 -2.27
CA GLY A 22 9.24 6.11 -2.89
C GLY A 22 9.11 6.04 -4.39
N ILE A 23 9.75 5.05 -4.96
CA ILE A 23 9.78 4.77 -6.41
C ILE A 23 9.01 3.48 -6.66
N PHE A 24 8.09 3.52 -7.60
CA PHE A 24 7.40 2.34 -8.09
C PHE A 24 7.72 2.13 -9.55
N ASP A 25 8.64 1.22 -9.84
CA ASP A 25 9.02 0.87 -11.20
C ASP A 25 9.35 -0.62 -11.24
N PRO A 26 8.38 -1.47 -11.68
CA PRO A 26 8.60 -2.92 -11.71
C PRO A 26 9.65 -3.38 -12.73
N ASP A 27 10.05 -2.52 -13.66
CA ASP A 27 11.00 -2.87 -14.70
C ASP A 27 12.45 -2.44 -14.39
N THR A 28 12.66 -1.75 -13.26
CA THR A 28 13.96 -1.20 -12.89
C THR A 28 14.37 -1.69 -11.51
N VAL A 29 15.66 -1.97 -11.34
CA VAL A 29 16.22 -2.28 -10.02
C VAL A 29 16.36 -0.98 -9.24
N ILE A 30 15.73 -0.93 -8.08
CA ILE A 30 15.79 0.22 -7.17
C ILE A 30 16.93 -0.04 -6.19
N THR A 31 17.80 0.93 -6.02
CA THR A 31 19.01 0.80 -5.20
C THR A 31 19.02 1.80 -4.05
N ASP A 32 19.78 1.48 -3.00
CA ASP A 32 19.99 2.40 -1.89
C ASP A 32 20.56 3.74 -2.40
N PRO A 33 20.20 4.88 -1.79
CA PRO A 33 19.35 5.04 -0.60
C PRO A 33 17.86 5.20 -0.90
N ASP A 34 17.41 4.90 -2.10
CA ASP A 34 16.01 5.08 -2.49
C ASP A 34 15.09 4.08 -1.78
N THR A 35 13.83 4.48 -1.61
CA THR A 35 12.78 3.60 -1.11
C THR A 35 12.06 2.98 -2.30
N GLY A 36 12.01 1.64 -2.35
CA GLY A 36 11.28 0.91 -3.36
C GLY A 36 9.87 0.56 -2.91
N ILE A 37 8.90 0.68 -3.81
CA ILE A 37 7.52 0.25 -3.60
C ILE A 37 7.28 -0.97 -4.49
N PHE A 38 6.75 -2.04 -3.91
CA PHE A 38 6.59 -3.33 -4.57
C PHE A 38 5.19 -3.89 -4.32
N ARG A 39 4.70 -4.66 -5.28
CA ARG A 39 3.47 -5.44 -5.10
C ARG A 39 3.86 -6.86 -4.70
N GLY A 40 3.27 -7.33 -3.59
CA GLY A 40 3.55 -8.67 -3.08
C GLY A 40 4.89 -8.75 -2.36
N VAL A 41 5.86 -9.38 -2.96
CA VAL A 41 7.14 -9.67 -2.33
C VAL A 41 8.05 -8.44 -2.34
N MET A 42 8.60 -8.09 -1.18
CA MET A 42 9.67 -7.10 -1.08
C MET A 42 11.01 -7.79 -1.34
N PRO A 43 11.80 -7.30 -2.31
CA PRO A 43 13.15 -7.84 -2.51
C PRO A 43 14.05 -7.53 -1.31
N ASP A 44 15.16 -8.24 -1.21
CA ASP A 44 16.13 -8.02 -0.14
C ASP A 44 16.82 -6.66 -0.23
N SER A 45 16.88 -6.06 -1.41
CA SER A 45 17.42 -4.74 -1.67
C SER A 45 16.41 -3.94 -2.49
N PRO A 46 16.21 -2.62 -2.22
CA PRO A 46 16.95 -1.74 -1.30
C PRO A 46 16.56 -1.97 0.17
N ASP A 47 17.30 -1.37 1.09
CA ASP A 47 16.99 -1.46 2.53
C ASP A 47 15.60 -0.90 2.85
N ARG A 48 15.27 0.25 2.27
CA ARG A 48 13.97 0.89 2.46
C ARG A 48 13.01 0.35 1.42
N ALA A 49 11.98 -0.35 1.87
CA ALA A 49 11.01 -0.98 0.97
C ALA A 49 9.61 -0.95 1.56
N ILE A 50 8.63 -0.85 0.66
CA ILE A 50 7.21 -0.91 0.98
C ILE A 50 6.61 -2.00 0.10
N GLY A 51 5.95 -2.98 0.71
CA GLY A 51 5.27 -4.05 0.01
C GLY A 51 3.75 -3.94 0.18
N LEU A 52 3.02 -4.03 -0.93
CA LEU A 52 1.58 -3.88 -0.98
C LEU A 52 0.93 -5.22 -1.31
N THR A 53 0.02 -5.69 -0.44
CA THR A 53 -0.73 -6.92 -0.65
C THR A 53 -2.20 -6.69 -0.32
N ALA A 54 -3.09 -6.99 -1.25
CA ALA A 54 -4.52 -6.81 -1.07
C ALA A 54 -5.19 -8.08 -0.55
N TYR A 55 -6.24 -7.88 0.23
CA TYR A 55 -7.11 -8.96 0.69
C TYR A 55 -8.55 -8.46 0.80
N PRO A 56 -9.56 -9.33 0.60
CA PRO A 56 -10.94 -8.91 0.70
C PRO A 56 -11.32 -8.70 2.16
N VAL A 57 -12.11 -7.65 2.43
CA VAL A 57 -12.69 -7.38 3.75
C VAL A 57 -14.18 -7.57 3.70
N GLU A 58 -14.85 -6.92 2.75
CA GLU A 58 -16.29 -7.03 2.59
C GLU A 58 -16.67 -6.94 1.11
N ASP A 59 -17.28 -7.99 0.62
CA ASP A 59 -17.90 -8.06 -0.69
C ASP A 59 -19.35 -8.49 -0.52
N THR A 60 -20.25 -7.87 -1.27
CA THR A 60 -21.68 -8.17 -1.23
C THR A 60 -22.20 -8.41 -2.64
N ASP A 61 -23.51 -8.44 -2.80
CA ASP A 61 -24.16 -8.48 -4.13
C ASP A 61 -24.18 -7.09 -4.80
N LEU A 62 -23.66 -6.07 -4.15
CA LEU A 62 -23.58 -4.71 -4.65
C LEU A 62 -22.15 -4.38 -5.12
N THR A 63 -22.03 -3.24 -5.79
CA THR A 63 -20.72 -2.77 -6.29
C THR A 63 -19.87 -2.11 -5.20
N ASP A 64 -20.44 -1.81 -4.04
CA ASP A 64 -19.64 -1.34 -2.90
C ASP A 64 -18.75 -2.47 -2.38
N ALA A 65 -17.48 -2.17 -2.20
CA ALA A 65 -16.52 -3.13 -1.66
C ALA A 65 -15.61 -2.46 -0.65
N ILE A 66 -15.16 -3.24 0.33
CA ILE A 66 -14.07 -2.83 1.22
C ILE A 66 -12.93 -3.81 1.00
N THR A 67 -11.82 -3.29 0.51
CA THR A 67 -10.60 -4.05 0.29
C THR A 67 -9.55 -3.60 1.28
N GLY A 68 -8.95 -4.55 1.98
CA GLY A 68 -7.81 -4.30 2.83
C GLY A 68 -6.52 -4.36 2.02
N VAL A 69 -5.59 -3.49 2.35
CA VAL A 69 -4.24 -3.57 1.81
C VAL A 69 -3.27 -3.59 2.98
N GLN A 70 -2.52 -4.67 3.07
CA GLN A 70 -1.40 -4.74 4.00
C GLN A 70 -0.24 -3.98 3.39
N ILE A 71 0.22 -2.97 4.09
CA ILE A 71 1.38 -2.18 3.72
C ILE A 71 2.50 -2.56 4.66
N ARG A 72 3.38 -3.41 4.18
CA ARG A 72 4.56 -3.82 4.92
C ARG A 72 5.67 -2.83 4.63
N MET A 73 6.29 -2.32 5.68
CA MET A 73 7.35 -1.32 5.57
C MET A 73 8.62 -1.86 6.19
N ARG A 74 9.72 -1.64 5.49
CA ARG A 74 11.06 -1.98 5.98
C ARG A 74 11.93 -0.75 5.80
N ALA A 75 12.73 -0.46 6.82
CA ALA A 75 13.74 0.60 6.80
C ALA A 75 15.04 0.07 7.38
N GLY A 76 16.05 0.90 7.51
CA GLY A 76 17.30 0.49 8.11
C GLY A 76 17.20 0.37 9.65
N ARG A 77 18.33 0.57 10.31
CA ARG A 77 18.45 0.40 11.77
C ARG A 77 17.99 1.60 12.57
N ASP A 78 17.90 2.76 11.93
CA ASP A 78 17.48 4.00 12.61
C ASP A 78 15.95 3.98 12.76
N PRO A 79 15.42 3.98 14.01
CA PRO A 79 13.98 3.96 14.22
C PRO A 79 13.26 5.20 13.67
N ASP A 80 13.94 6.35 13.57
CA ASP A 80 13.33 7.54 13.01
C ASP A 80 12.95 7.34 11.54
N VAL A 81 13.71 6.57 10.79
CA VAL A 81 13.44 6.35 9.37
C VAL A 81 12.14 5.59 9.15
N ILE A 82 11.91 4.50 9.89
CA ILE A 82 10.66 3.73 9.73
C ILE A 82 9.47 4.49 10.30
N ASP A 83 9.66 5.25 11.37
CA ASP A 83 8.61 6.07 11.95
C ASP A 83 8.18 7.17 10.97
N ASP A 84 9.13 7.84 10.35
CA ASP A 84 8.84 8.85 9.33
C ASP A 84 8.15 8.24 8.11
N MET A 85 8.57 7.05 7.71
CA MET A 85 7.96 6.33 6.59
C MET A 85 6.49 6.01 6.87
N GLN A 86 6.20 5.44 8.04
CA GLN A 86 4.82 5.10 8.40
C GLN A 86 3.94 6.34 8.56
N ASP A 87 4.49 7.44 9.10
CA ASP A 87 3.78 8.70 9.22
C ASP A 87 3.46 9.31 7.86
N ALA A 88 4.40 9.22 6.91
CA ALA A 88 4.18 9.72 5.55
C ALA A 88 3.08 8.92 4.83
N VAL A 89 3.06 7.60 5.00
CA VAL A 89 1.99 6.75 4.46
C VAL A 89 0.65 7.12 5.10
N PHE A 90 0.62 7.33 6.41
CA PHE A 90 -0.58 7.77 7.11
C PHE A 90 -1.11 9.10 6.55
N ASP A 91 -0.24 10.08 6.37
CA ASP A 91 -0.63 11.38 5.83
C ASP A 91 -1.17 11.27 4.41
N ALA A 92 -0.66 10.33 3.62
CA ALA A 92 -1.09 10.14 2.24
C ALA A 92 -2.46 9.43 2.13
N LEU A 93 -2.78 8.54 3.07
CA LEU A 93 -3.89 7.60 2.91
C LEU A 93 -4.98 7.69 3.98
N HIS A 94 -4.63 8.08 5.22
CA HIS A 94 -5.61 8.02 6.30
C HIS A 94 -6.68 9.11 6.19
N ASN A 95 -7.93 8.69 6.27
CA ASN A 95 -9.11 9.56 6.17
C ASN A 95 -9.16 10.36 4.87
N ARG A 96 -8.56 9.83 3.81
CA ARG A 96 -8.65 10.42 2.49
C ARG A 96 -9.94 9.99 1.82
N GLN A 97 -10.68 10.96 1.28
CA GLN A 97 -12.04 10.76 0.77
C GLN A 97 -12.12 11.13 -0.70
N HIS A 98 -12.93 10.39 -1.44
CA HIS A 98 -13.36 10.68 -2.81
C HIS A 98 -12.19 11.04 -3.74
N TYR A 99 -11.37 10.05 -4.04
CA TYR A 99 -10.24 10.23 -4.95
C TYR A 99 -10.12 9.06 -5.94
N ASP A 100 -9.43 9.31 -7.03
CA ASP A 100 -9.11 8.30 -8.04
C ASP A 100 -7.87 7.52 -7.60
N CYS A 101 -7.93 6.21 -7.72
CA CYS A 101 -6.84 5.31 -7.39
C CYS A 101 -6.75 4.24 -8.46
N GLY A 102 -5.84 4.40 -9.42
CA GLY A 102 -5.69 3.47 -10.53
C GLY A 102 -6.92 3.38 -11.43
N GLY A 103 -7.70 4.46 -11.54
CA GLY A 103 -8.95 4.49 -12.26
C GLY A 103 -10.15 3.97 -11.47
N LEU A 104 -9.95 3.58 -10.21
CA LEU A 104 -11.02 3.18 -9.30
C LEU A 104 -11.39 4.36 -8.40
N HIS A 105 -12.68 4.52 -8.13
CA HIS A 105 -13.14 5.50 -7.17
C HIS A 105 -12.97 4.95 -5.75
N VAL A 106 -12.21 5.67 -4.92
CA VAL A 106 -12.08 5.40 -3.49
C VAL A 106 -12.90 6.43 -2.73
N ALA A 107 -13.97 5.97 -2.07
CA ALA A 107 -14.81 6.84 -1.26
C ALA A 107 -14.12 7.23 0.05
N LEU A 108 -13.37 6.31 0.62
CA LEU A 108 -12.66 6.52 1.88
C LEU A 108 -11.54 5.50 2.01
N SER A 109 -10.38 5.95 2.45
CA SER A 109 -9.32 5.07 2.92
C SER A 109 -8.89 5.49 4.32
N TYR A 110 -8.51 4.51 5.15
CA TYR A 110 -8.10 4.77 6.52
C TYR A 110 -7.24 3.63 7.06
N ARG A 111 -6.37 3.96 8.00
CA ARG A 111 -5.59 2.95 8.72
C ARG A 111 -6.50 2.23 9.71
N GLN A 112 -6.62 0.92 9.54
CA GLN A 112 -7.43 0.08 10.42
C GLN A 112 -6.61 -0.44 11.59
N SER A 113 -5.35 -0.84 11.33
CA SER A 113 -4.47 -1.38 12.37
C SER A 113 -3.02 -1.27 11.94
N GLN A 114 -2.11 -1.44 12.88
CA GLN A 114 -0.68 -1.44 12.63
C GLN A 114 -0.01 -2.31 13.67
N ALA A 115 1.00 -3.08 13.25
CA ALA A 115 1.74 -3.97 14.14
C ALA A 115 3.23 -3.89 13.82
N TRP A 116 4.01 -3.85 14.88
CA TRP A 116 5.46 -3.96 14.81
C TRP A 116 5.86 -5.41 14.55
N ILE A 117 6.71 -5.64 13.56
CA ILE A 117 7.22 -6.97 13.24
C ILE A 117 8.53 -7.22 13.98
N GLY A 118 9.42 -6.25 14.04
CA GLY A 118 10.72 -6.35 14.65
C GLY A 118 11.84 -6.08 13.68
N GLN A 119 12.99 -6.71 13.88
CA GLN A 119 14.14 -6.62 12.99
C GLN A 119 14.31 -7.90 12.18
N ASP A 120 14.73 -7.74 10.94
CA ASP A 120 15.06 -8.87 10.07
C ASP A 120 16.49 -9.38 10.34
N ALA A 121 16.96 -10.33 9.54
CA ALA A 121 18.28 -10.92 9.68
C ALA A 121 19.44 -9.92 9.49
N HIS A 122 19.16 -8.76 8.86
CA HIS A 122 20.11 -7.67 8.64
C HIS A 122 19.90 -6.51 9.62
N SER A 123 19.14 -6.72 10.68
CA SER A 123 18.81 -5.71 11.69
C SER A 123 17.98 -4.53 11.14
N ARG A 124 17.34 -4.70 10.00
CA ARG A 124 16.44 -3.69 9.46
C ARG A 124 15.07 -3.78 10.12
N MET A 125 14.53 -2.65 10.50
CA MET A 125 13.24 -2.58 11.18
C MET A 125 12.10 -2.78 10.21
N GLU A 126 11.08 -3.53 10.65
CA GLU A 126 9.89 -3.83 9.85
C GLU A 126 8.62 -3.63 10.68
N LEU A 127 7.60 -3.11 10.02
CA LEU A 127 6.25 -3.06 10.55
C LEU A 127 5.25 -3.32 9.43
N THR A 128 4.02 -3.61 9.81
CA THR A 128 2.93 -3.77 8.86
C THR A 128 1.75 -2.92 9.29
N ALA A 129 1.13 -2.23 8.33
CA ALA A 129 -0.07 -1.45 8.55
C ALA A 129 -1.17 -1.98 7.62
N ASN A 130 -2.38 -2.06 8.14
CA ASN A 130 -3.54 -2.44 7.36
C ASN A 130 -4.39 -1.20 7.10
N TYR A 131 -4.57 -0.88 5.82
CA TYR A 131 -5.44 0.20 5.37
C TYR A 131 -6.65 -0.39 4.67
N TYR A 132 -7.82 0.12 4.98
CA TYR A 132 -9.06 -0.27 4.33
C TYR A 132 -9.45 0.77 3.29
N PHE A 133 -9.88 0.28 2.13
CA PHE A 133 -10.27 1.11 0.99
C PHE A 133 -11.71 0.77 0.63
N ARG A 134 -12.61 1.74 0.81
CA ARG A 134 -13.99 1.62 0.36
C ARG A 134 -14.04 2.07 -1.08
N THR A 135 -14.36 1.15 -1.97
CA THR A 135 -14.29 1.37 -3.41
C THR A 135 -15.60 0.99 -4.09
N VAL A 136 -15.72 1.37 -5.36
CA VAL A 136 -16.71 0.82 -6.28
C VAL A 136 -16.01 -0.25 -7.10
N ARG A 137 -16.50 -1.49 -6.98
CA ARG A 137 -15.97 -2.63 -7.72
C ARG A 137 -17.06 -3.24 -8.59
N SER A 138 -16.90 -3.13 -9.91
CA SER A 138 -17.82 -3.73 -10.85
C SER A 138 -17.59 -5.23 -10.98
N GLY A 139 -18.64 -5.97 -11.28
CA GLY A 139 -18.55 -7.39 -11.53
C GLY A 139 -19.75 -7.87 -12.34
N SER A 140 -19.60 -8.98 -13.05
CA SER A 140 -20.60 -9.50 -13.97
C SER A 140 -21.93 -9.86 -13.29
N HIS A 141 -21.90 -10.16 -12.01
CA HIS A 141 -23.07 -10.61 -11.24
C HIS A 141 -23.43 -9.68 -10.09
N LEU A 142 -22.87 -8.46 -10.08
CA LEU A 142 -23.15 -7.48 -9.04
C LEU A 142 -24.22 -6.49 -9.48
N ASN A 143 -24.95 -5.98 -8.52
CA ASN A 143 -26.00 -4.98 -8.71
C ASN A 143 -25.45 -3.58 -8.38
N ASP A 144 -25.85 -2.61 -9.19
CA ASP A 144 -25.45 -1.21 -8.93
C ASP A 144 -26.26 -0.61 -7.77
#